data_6d10dfaefbece602c96aadee23a8b374
#
_entry.id   6d10dfaefbece602c96aadee23a8b374
#
_cell.length_a   1.000
_cell.length_b   1.000
_cell.length_c   1.000
_cell.angle_alpha   90.00
_cell.angle_beta   90.00
_cell.angle_gamma   90.00
#
_symmetry.space_group_name_H-M   'P 1'
#
loop_
_entity.id
_entity.type
_entity.pdbx_description
1 polymer ?
#
loop_
_entity_poly.entity_id
_entity_poly.type
_entity_poly.pdbx_seq_one_letter_code
_entity_poly.pdbx_strand_id
1 'polypeptide(L)'
;MKLYHCRDSRSVRPLWALEELQLDYELINMEFPPRYNHAGYLDINPLGTVPTFIDRNLVMTESAGICQYLVDKYGTSEIGLSIEHPEYGDYLNWIHRSDTTFTFPQALILRYDRYEKPERLQPQVVEDYKKWLSSRLSSVEVALETSDYLCAGKFTIADICVGYALFLAHKTENDQNFGPHTRDYLKRLMAREGFKSAMNQQADLAPIF
;
A
#
# COMPACT_ATOMS: atom_id res chain seq x y z
N MET A 1 9.30 10.71 14.52
CA MET A 1 9.26 10.37 13.08
C MET A 1 8.25 11.27 12.39
N LYS A 2 8.32 11.42 11.05
CA LYS A 2 7.38 12.26 10.28
C LYS A 2 6.98 11.54 9.00
N LEU A 3 5.68 11.50 8.68
CA LEU A 3 5.15 10.90 7.46
C LEU A 3 4.35 11.93 6.65
N TYR A 4 4.75 12.16 5.40
CA TYR A 4 4.00 12.93 4.42
C TYR A 4 3.03 12.00 3.68
N HIS A 5 1.75 12.38 3.70
CA HIS A 5 0.65 11.51 3.28
C HIS A 5 -0.33 12.25 2.38
N CYS A 6 -0.87 11.53 1.39
CA CYS A 6 -2.08 11.90 0.67
C CYS A 6 -3.10 10.77 0.83
N ARG A 7 -4.38 11.12 0.96
CA ARG A 7 -5.47 10.16 1.16
C ARG A 7 -5.42 9.02 0.14
N ASP A 8 -5.69 7.80 0.58
CA ASP A 8 -5.81 6.58 -0.22
C ASP A 8 -4.58 6.25 -1.11
N SER A 9 -3.48 7.01 -1.01
CA SER A 9 -2.25 6.76 -1.77
C SER A 9 -1.39 5.65 -1.14
N ARG A 10 -0.27 5.32 -1.81
CA ARG A 10 0.69 4.32 -1.28
C ARG A 10 1.20 4.63 0.14
N SER A 11 1.07 5.88 0.60
CA SER A 11 1.44 6.26 1.96
C SER A 11 0.53 5.67 3.05
N VAL A 12 -0.60 5.06 2.68
CA VAL A 12 -1.43 4.25 3.59
C VAL A 12 -0.63 3.08 4.17
N ARG A 13 0.29 2.47 3.40
CA ARG A 13 1.11 1.35 3.90
C ARG A 13 1.92 1.71 5.14
N PRO A 14 2.84 2.70 5.08
CA PRO A 14 3.59 3.09 6.27
C PRO A 14 2.70 3.72 7.35
N LEU A 15 1.62 4.41 7.00
CA LEU A 15 0.67 4.91 7.98
C LEU A 15 0.04 3.76 8.78
N TRP A 16 -0.44 2.73 8.10
CA TRP A 16 -0.99 1.54 8.73
C TRP A 16 0.06 0.79 9.57
N ALA A 17 1.29 0.65 9.06
CA ALA A 17 2.37 0.02 9.82
C ALA A 17 2.71 0.78 11.10
N LEU A 18 2.73 2.12 11.07
CA LEU A 18 2.93 2.97 12.26
C LEU A 18 1.83 2.75 13.31
N GLU A 19 0.57 2.68 12.87
CA GLU A 19 -0.58 2.43 13.75
C GLU A 19 -0.56 1.01 14.37
N GLU A 20 -0.22 -0.02 13.59
CA GLU A 20 -0.08 -1.39 14.12
C GLU A 20 1.07 -1.52 15.14
N LEU A 21 2.15 -0.78 14.93
CA LEU A 21 3.32 -0.75 15.82
C LEU A 21 3.15 0.22 16.99
N GLN A 22 2.07 1.01 17.01
CA GLN A 22 1.80 2.04 18.03
C GLN A 22 2.97 3.02 18.23
N LEU A 23 3.60 3.43 17.13
CA LEU A 23 4.75 4.33 17.15
C LEU A 23 4.30 5.79 17.10
N ASP A 24 5.02 6.65 17.82
CA ASP A 24 4.79 8.09 17.78
C ASP A 24 5.33 8.71 16.48
N TYR A 25 4.51 9.44 15.76
CA TYR A 25 4.86 10.12 14.53
C TYR A 25 4.04 11.40 14.32
N GLU A 26 4.58 12.32 13.54
CA GLU A 26 3.87 13.48 13.01
C GLU A 26 3.34 13.15 11.61
N LEU A 27 2.03 13.26 11.38
CA LEU A 27 1.40 13.07 10.08
C LEU A 27 1.23 14.43 9.40
N ILE A 28 1.80 14.56 8.19
CA ILE A 28 1.63 15.74 7.35
C ILE A 28 0.67 15.36 6.21
N ASN A 29 -0.59 15.68 6.39
CA ASN A 29 -1.63 15.48 5.40
C ASN A 29 -1.52 16.51 4.28
N MET A 30 -1.53 16.06 3.03
CA MET A 30 -1.40 16.90 1.83
C MET A 30 -2.45 16.56 0.81
N GLU A 31 -2.83 17.55 -0.01
CA GLU A 31 -3.67 17.33 -1.19
C GLU A 31 -2.87 16.65 -2.31
N PHE A 32 -3.53 15.77 -3.05
CA PHE A 32 -2.95 15.09 -4.21
C PHE A 32 -3.16 15.90 -5.52
N PRO A 33 -2.18 16.00 -6.41
CA PRO A 33 -0.80 15.52 -6.28
C PRO A 33 0.08 16.54 -5.52
N PRO A 34 0.88 16.07 -4.54
CA PRO A 34 1.55 16.95 -3.58
C PRO A 34 2.59 17.88 -4.21
N ARG A 35 3.21 17.48 -5.31
CA ARG A 35 4.19 18.32 -6.04
C ARG A 35 3.62 19.63 -6.58
N TYR A 36 2.30 19.73 -6.71
CA TYR A 36 1.62 20.95 -7.17
C TYR A 36 0.87 21.66 -6.05
N ASN A 37 0.38 20.92 -5.07
CA ASN A 37 -0.56 21.43 -4.08
C ASN A 37 0.11 21.71 -2.72
N HIS A 38 1.39 21.33 -2.54
CA HIS A 38 2.12 21.58 -1.29
C HIS A 38 3.43 22.34 -1.59
N ALA A 39 3.45 23.64 -1.25
CA ALA A 39 4.60 24.51 -1.49
C ALA A 39 5.86 23.98 -0.78
N GLY A 40 6.99 23.94 -1.48
CA GLY A 40 8.27 23.45 -0.93
C GLY A 40 8.40 21.93 -0.83
N TYR A 41 7.38 21.16 -1.27
CA TYR A 41 7.46 19.71 -1.15
C TYR A 41 8.59 19.09 -1.99
N LEU A 42 8.89 19.65 -3.15
CA LEU A 42 9.99 19.18 -4.00
C LEU A 42 11.37 19.35 -3.38
N ASP A 43 11.54 20.27 -2.42
CA ASP A 43 12.77 20.42 -1.66
C ASP A 43 12.93 19.29 -0.61
N ILE A 44 11.81 18.70 -0.18
CA ILE A 44 11.77 17.58 0.76
C ILE A 44 11.92 16.24 0.01
N ASN A 45 11.19 16.09 -1.09
CA ASN A 45 11.21 14.91 -1.95
C ASN A 45 11.22 15.33 -3.42
N PRO A 46 12.37 15.33 -4.08
CA PRO A 46 12.50 15.69 -5.51
C PRO A 46 11.67 14.82 -6.47
N LEU A 47 11.27 13.61 -6.06
CA LEU A 47 10.37 12.76 -6.86
C LEU A 47 8.94 13.31 -6.91
N GLY A 48 8.56 14.17 -5.95
CA GLY A 48 7.22 14.74 -5.86
C GLY A 48 6.11 13.71 -5.62
N THR A 49 6.46 12.57 -5.04
CA THR A 49 5.56 11.43 -4.75
C THR A 49 5.32 11.27 -3.25
N VAL A 50 4.32 10.49 -2.87
CA VAL A 50 4.10 10.03 -1.50
C VAL A 50 4.11 8.49 -1.45
N PRO A 51 4.56 7.94 -0.31
CA PRO A 51 4.99 8.57 0.93
C PRO A 51 6.35 9.28 0.82
N THR A 52 6.57 10.22 1.75
CA THR A 52 7.91 10.58 2.20
C THR A 52 7.94 10.38 3.71
N PHE A 53 8.87 9.59 4.18
CA PHE A 53 9.04 9.28 5.59
C PHE A 53 10.39 9.81 6.07
N ILE A 54 10.39 10.52 7.19
CA ILE A 54 11.61 11.09 7.79
C ILE A 54 11.78 10.53 9.19
N ASP A 55 12.93 9.92 9.43
CA ASP A 55 13.38 9.52 10.76
C ASP A 55 14.76 10.11 11.03
N ARG A 56 14.80 11.14 11.87
CA ARG A 56 16.00 11.94 12.12
C ARG A 56 16.56 12.51 10.81
N ASN A 57 17.73 12.04 10.36
CA ASN A 57 18.38 12.48 9.11
C ASN A 57 18.09 11.55 7.91
N LEU A 58 17.35 10.46 8.12
CA LEU A 58 16.97 9.53 7.05
C LEU A 58 15.70 10.02 6.37
N VAL A 59 15.72 10.04 5.03
CA VAL A 59 14.53 10.26 4.19
C VAL A 59 14.29 9.04 3.33
N MET A 60 13.08 8.50 3.36
CA MET A 60 12.67 7.34 2.56
C MET A 60 11.39 7.65 1.78
N THR A 61 11.27 7.09 0.58
CA THR A 61 10.14 7.35 -0.32
C THR A 61 9.40 6.09 -0.77
N GLU A 62 10.01 4.90 -0.61
CA GLU A 62 9.39 3.63 -1.02
C GLU A 62 8.53 3.05 0.10
N SER A 63 7.22 2.96 -0.13
CA SER A 63 6.23 2.60 0.89
C SER A 63 6.46 1.23 1.54
N ALA A 64 6.79 0.20 0.74
CA ALA A 64 7.09 -1.14 1.24
C ALA A 64 8.43 -1.17 1.99
N GLY A 65 9.44 -0.45 1.50
CA GLY A 65 10.73 -0.29 2.17
C GLY A 65 10.61 0.45 3.50
N ILE A 66 9.71 1.44 3.61
CA ILE A 66 9.42 2.12 4.89
C ILE A 66 8.78 1.13 5.87
N CYS A 67 7.81 0.32 5.44
CA CYS A 67 7.21 -0.71 6.29
C CYS A 67 8.27 -1.68 6.83
N GLN A 68 9.17 -2.16 5.98
CA GLN A 68 10.25 -3.03 6.38
C GLN A 68 11.19 -2.35 7.37
N TYR A 69 11.62 -1.11 7.07
CA TYR A 69 12.46 -0.33 7.97
C TYR A 69 11.83 -0.15 9.36
N LEU A 70 10.53 0.16 9.42
CA LEU A 70 9.82 0.33 10.68
C LEU A 70 9.85 -0.95 11.52
N VAL A 71 9.59 -2.09 10.91
CA VAL A 71 9.63 -3.39 11.60
C VAL A 71 11.05 -3.74 12.03
N ASP A 72 12.03 -3.63 11.15
CA ASP A 72 13.40 -4.04 11.43
C ASP A 72 14.06 -3.17 12.50
N LYS A 73 13.66 -1.90 12.60
CA LYS A 73 14.28 -0.95 13.52
C LYS A 73 13.51 -0.71 14.82
N TYR A 74 12.19 -0.67 14.75
CA TYR A 74 11.32 -0.32 15.87
C TYR A 74 10.35 -1.43 16.19
N GLY A 75 10.11 -2.30 15.24
CA GLY A 75 9.14 -3.35 15.34
C GLY A 75 9.66 -4.45 16.24
N THR A 76 8.71 -5.10 16.64
CA THR A 76 8.83 -6.34 17.35
C THR A 76 8.62 -7.45 16.32
N SER A 77 8.89 -8.66 16.73
CA SER A 77 8.53 -9.86 15.99
C SER A 77 7.02 -10.01 15.71
N GLU A 78 6.20 -9.04 16.10
CA GLU A 78 4.73 -9.14 15.99
C GLU A 78 4.24 -9.09 14.54
N ILE A 79 4.65 -8.08 13.77
CA ILE A 79 4.25 -7.93 12.36
C ILE A 79 5.41 -8.06 11.38
N GLY A 80 6.58 -8.46 11.87
CA GLY A 80 7.75 -8.81 11.07
C GLY A 80 8.02 -10.30 11.06
N LEU A 81 9.02 -10.71 10.29
CA LEU A 81 9.50 -12.07 10.24
C LEU A 81 11.02 -12.09 10.33
N SER A 82 11.56 -12.95 11.21
CA SER A 82 13.00 -13.11 11.35
C SER A 82 13.60 -13.69 10.08
N ILE A 83 14.81 -13.25 9.76
CA ILE A 83 15.60 -13.81 8.63
C ILE A 83 15.84 -15.33 8.76
N GLU A 84 15.78 -15.87 9.98
CA GLU A 84 15.90 -17.30 10.26
C GLU A 84 14.59 -18.08 10.05
N HIS A 85 13.47 -17.38 9.82
CA HIS A 85 12.19 -18.06 9.63
C HIS A 85 12.14 -18.79 8.27
N PRO A 86 11.65 -20.04 8.22
CA PRO A 86 11.59 -20.80 6.95
C PRO A 86 10.89 -20.07 5.80
N GLU A 87 9.84 -19.31 6.10
CA GLU A 87 9.06 -18.54 5.11
C GLU A 87 9.55 -17.10 4.90
N TYR A 88 10.78 -16.77 5.34
CA TYR A 88 11.31 -15.40 5.14
C TYR A 88 11.40 -15.00 3.66
N GLY A 89 11.75 -15.95 2.79
CA GLY A 89 11.78 -15.73 1.35
C GLY A 89 10.40 -15.39 0.78
N ASP A 90 9.36 -16.08 1.22
CA ASP A 90 7.97 -15.81 0.82
C ASP A 90 7.49 -14.45 1.34
N TYR A 91 7.82 -14.12 2.58
CA TYR A 91 7.56 -12.81 3.18
C TYR A 91 8.15 -11.67 2.35
N LEU A 92 9.43 -11.73 1.98
CA LEU A 92 10.06 -10.73 1.11
C LEU A 92 9.39 -10.69 -0.27
N ASN A 93 9.10 -11.85 -0.84
CA ASN A 93 8.47 -11.96 -2.14
C ASN A 93 7.09 -11.28 -2.17
N TRP A 94 6.26 -11.46 -1.13
CA TRP A 94 4.97 -10.78 -1.01
C TRP A 94 5.11 -9.27 -0.85
N ILE A 95 6.06 -8.80 -0.05
CA ILE A 95 6.34 -7.36 0.10
C ILE A 95 6.66 -6.75 -1.26
N HIS A 96 7.57 -7.32 -2.05
CA HIS A 96 7.97 -6.78 -3.34
C HIS A 96 6.91 -6.94 -4.43
N ARG A 97 6.18 -8.06 -4.44
CA ARG A 97 5.02 -8.24 -5.34
C ARG A 97 3.97 -7.16 -5.15
N SER A 98 3.79 -6.67 -3.93
CA SER A 98 2.79 -5.66 -3.63
C SER A 98 2.96 -4.40 -4.47
N ASP A 99 4.18 -3.98 -4.76
CA ASP A 99 4.46 -2.80 -5.58
C ASP A 99 4.51 -3.12 -7.07
N THR A 100 5.43 -4.00 -7.47
CA THR A 100 5.72 -4.25 -8.89
C THR A 100 4.61 -5.00 -9.59
N THR A 101 4.02 -5.99 -8.90
CA THR A 101 3.05 -6.91 -9.53
C THR A 101 1.61 -6.45 -9.36
N PHE A 102 1.25 -5.85 -8.21
CA PHE A 102 -0.13 -5.52 -7.89
C PHE A 102 -0.43 -4.02 -7.93
N THR A 103 0.45 -3.15 -7.42
CA THR A 103 0.13 -1.71 -7.34
C THR A 103 0.53 -0.94 -8.60
N PHE A 104 1.66 -1.27 -9.23
CA PHE A 104 2.11 -0.56 -10.42
C PHE A 104 1.13 -0.68 -11.60
N PRO A 105 0.56 -1.85 -11.92
CA PRO A 105 -0.49 -1.96 -12.93
C PRO A 105 -1.69 -1.05 -12.66
N GLN A 106 -2.10 -0.92 -11.40
CA GLN A 106 -3.21 -0.03 -11.01
C GLN A 106 -2.88 1.44 -11.23
N ALA A 107 -1.62 1.84 -11.01
CA ALA A 107 -1.19 3.21 -11.33
C ALA A 107 -1.31 3.52 -12.83
N LEU A 108 -1.06 2.55 -13.71
CA LEU A 108 -1.24 2.71 -15.16
C LEU A 108 -2.73 2.73 -15.54
N ILE A 109 -3.54 1.88 -14.92
CA ILE A 109 -5.01 1.93 -15.10
C ILE A 109 -5.51 3.34 -14.75
N LEU A 110 -5.22 3.83 -13.54
CA LEU A 110 -5.67 5.15 -13.09
C LEU A 110 -5.15 6.28 -13.97
N ARG A 111 -3.89 6.22 -14.38
CA ARG A 111 -3.30 7.23 -15.25
C ARG A 111 -4.07 7.36 -16.55
N TYR A 112 -4.27 6.27 -17.27
CA TYR A 112 -4.84 6.28 -18.62
C TYR A 112 -6.36 6.24 -18.64
N ASP A 113 -7.02 5.98 -17.50
CA ASP A 113 -8.47 6.04 -17.32
C ASP A 113 -8.95 7.43 -16.83
N ARG A 114 -8.18 8.08 -15.92
CA ARG A 114 -8.70 9.24 -15.16
C ARG A 114 -7.77 10.45 -15.11
N TYR A 115 -6.44 10.28 -15.08
CA TYR A 115 -5.52 11.38 -14.78
C TYR A 115 -4.88 12.04 -15.99
N GLU A 116 -4.91 11.40 -17.15
CA GLU A 116 -4.48 12.03 -18.39
C GLU A 116 -5.60 12.97 -18.93
N LYS A 117 -5.19 13.92 -19.76
CA LYS A 117 -6.16 14.76 -20.50
C LYS A 117 -7.02 13.87 -21.43
N PRO A 118 -8.27 14.27 -21.73
CA PRO A 118 -9.20 13.46 -22.52
C PRO A 118 -8.61 12.89 -23.83
N GLU A 119 -7.81 13.69 -24.53
CA GLU A 119 -7.16 13.31 -25.79
C GLU A 119 -5.98 12.33 -25.62
N ARG A 120 -5.57 12.07 -24.38
CA ARG A 120 -4.47 11.16 -24.02
C ARG A 120 -4.93 9.92 -23.27
N LEU A 121 -6.21 9.78 -23.01
CA LEU A 121 -6.77 8.56 -22.44
C LEU A 121 -6.52 7.37 -23.38
N GLN A 122 -6.24 6.20 -22.82
CA GLN A 122 -5.88 5.00 -23.58
C GLN A 122 -6.71 3.79 -23.12
N PRO A 123 -7.97 3.64 -23.60
CA PRO A 123 -8.86 2.58 -23.15
C PRO A 123 -8.27 1.16 -23.32
N GLN A 124 -7.50 0.92 -24.40
CA GLN A 124 -6.86 -0.38 -24.62
C GLN A 124 -5.82 -0.69 -23.55
N VAL A 125 -5.01 0.31 -23.15
CA VAL A 125 -4.03 0.14 -22.07
C VAL A 125 -4.74 -0.17 -20.75
N VAL A 126 -5.85 0.52 -20.46
CA VAL A 126 -6.67 0.27 -19.27
C VAL A 126 -7.17 -1.17 -19.24
N GLU A 127 -7.75 -1.65 -20.35
CA GLU A 127 -8.25 -3.01 -20.46
C GLU A 127 -7.16 -4.07 -20.27
N ASP A 128 -6.01 -3.87 -20.92
CA ASP A 128 -4.88 -4.80 -20.86
C ASP A 128 -4.32 -4.89 -19.43
N TYR A 129 -4.18 -3.76 -18.73
CA TYR A 129 -3.68 -3.77 -17.37
C TYR A 129 -4.72 -4.25 -16.35
N LYS A 130 -6.02 -4.08 -16.59
CA LYS A 130 -7.07 -4.74 -15.78
C LYS A 130 -7.00 -6.27 -15.89
N LYS A 131 -6.83 -6.80 -17.09
CA LYS A 131 -6.62 -8.24 -17.32
C LYS A 131 -5.33 -8.74 -16.66
N TRP A 132 -4.25 -7.97 -16.83
CA TRP A 132 -2.97 -8.27 -16.19
C TRP A 132 -3.12 -8.35 -14.67
N LEU A 133 -3.70 -7.34 -14.03
CA LEU A 133 -3.90 -7.28 -12.59
C LEU A 133 -4.72 -8.48 -12.10
N SER A 134 -5.88 -8.71 -12.70
CA SER A 134 -6.78 -9.81 -12.34
C SER A 134 -6.06 -11.17 -12.39
N SER A 135 -5.27 -11.42 -13.44
CA SER A 135 -4.50 -12.67 -13.57
C SER A 135 -3.46 -12.85 -12.46
N ARG A 136 -2.85 -11.78 -11.95
CA ARG A 136 -1.81 -11.86 -10.89
C ARG A 136 -2.42 -11.95 -9.50
N LEU A 137 -3.55 -11.31 -9.29
CA LEU A 137 -4.28 -11.39 -8.02
C LEU A 137 -4.80 -12.80 -7.72
N SER A 138 -4.93 -13.68 -8.72
CA SER A 138 -5.23 -15.10 -8.49
C SER A 138 -4.20 -15.79 -7.59
N SER A 139 -2.95 -15.32 -7.58
CA SER A 139 -1.93 -15.86 -6.67
C SER A 139 -2.21 -15.57 -5.19
N VAL A 140 -2.95 -14.50 -4.90
CA VAL A 140 -3.40 -14.17 -3.53
C VAL A 140 -4.52 -15.15 -3.13
N GLU A 141 -5.47 -15.40 -4.03
CA GLU A 141 -6.55 -16.37 -3.80
C GLU A 141 -6.00 -17.74 -3.42
N VAL A 142 -5.05 -18.26 -4.21
CA VAL A 142 -4.41 -19.57 -3.96
C VAL A 142 -3.67 -19.60 -2.62
N ALA A 143 -2.93 -18.55 -2.28
CA ALA A 143 -2.19 -18.50 -1.02
C ALA A 143 -3.11 -18.52 0.21
N LEU A 144 -4.34 -18.03 0.05
CA LEU A 144 -5.32 -17.93 1.14
C LEU A 144 -6.29 -19.14 1.22
N GLU A 145 -6.15 -20.15 0.36
CA GLU A 145 -6.97 -21.36 0.42
C GLU A 145 -6.77 -22.14 1.74
N THR A 146 -5.58 -22.08 2.30
CA THR A 146 -5.17 -22.87 3.49
C THR A 146 -4.67 -22.02 4.65
N SER A 147 -4.66 -20.69 4.51
CA SER A 147 -4.13 -19.78 5.53
C SER A 147 -4.94 -18.49 5.61
N ASP A 148 -5.02 -17.93 6.80
CA ASP A 148 -5.65 -16.64 7.04
C ASP A 148 -4.78 -15.45 6.58
N TYR A 149 -3.46 -15.64 6.43
CA TYR A 149 -2.47 -14.64 6.07
C TYR A 149 -1.50 -15.17 5.02
N LEU A 150 -0.78 -14.26 4.35
CA LEU A 150 0.03 -14.59 3.18
C LEU A 150 1.26 -15.44 3.48
N CYS A 151 1.78 -15.38 4.71
CA CYS A 151 2.93 -16.17 5.16
C CYS A 151 2.95 -16.32 6.68
N ALA A 152 3.69 -17.31 7.15
CA ALA A 152 3.96 -17.59 8.57
C ALA A 152 2.70 -17.80 9.45
N GLY A 153 1.54 -18.01 8.85
CA GLY A 153 0.27 -18.20 9.58
C GLY A 153 -0.14 -17.02 10.46
N LYS A 154 0.49 -15.85 10.31
CA LYS A 154 0.24 -14.65 11.10
C LYS A 154 0.23 -13.38 10.25
N PHE A 155 -0.41 -12.34 10.76
CA PHE A 155 -0.38 -11.01 10.15
C PHE A 155 1.04 -10.41 10.17
N THR A 156 1.50 -9.90 9.02
CA THR A 156 2.81 -9.27 8.84
C THR A 156 2.71 -8.03 7.96
N ILE A 157 3.83 -7.31 7.78
CA ILE A 157 3.86 -6.20 6.80
C ILE A 157 3.69 -6.67 5.35
N ALA A 158 3.87 -7.95 5.04
CA ALA A 158 3.49 -8.51 3.74
C ALA A 158 1.98 -8.35 3.51
N ASP A 159 1.16 -8.59 4.56
CA ASP A 159 -0.29 -8.40 4.53
C ASP A 159 -0.67 -6.92 4.45
N ILE A 160 0.06 -6.02 5.11
CA ILE A 160 -0.11 -4.56 4.96
C ILE A 160 0.15 -4.15 3.51
N CYS A 161 1.27 -4.57 2.94
CA CYS A 161 1.69 -4.16 1.61
C CYS A 161 0.75 -4.68 0.51
N VAL A 162 0.37 -5.95 0.55
CA VAL A 162 -0.59 -6.57 -0.39
C VAL A 162 -2.00 -6.08 -0.10
N GLY A 163 -2.38 -5.99 1.18
CA GLY A 163 -3.70 -5.49 1.61
C GLY A 163 -3.99 -4.10 1.07
N TYR A 164 -3.00 -3.20 1.06
CA TYR A 164 -3.14 -1.92 0.38
C TYR A 164 -3.42 -2.06 -1.12
N ALA A 165 -2.75 -2.96 -1.81
CA ALA A 165 -2.99 -3.16 -3.24
C ALA A 165 -4.41 -3.69 -3.52
N LEU A 166 -4.94 -4.56 -2.65
CA LEU A 166 -6.33 -5.01 -2.70
C LEU A 166 -7.32 -3.90 -2.34
N PHE A 167 -7.02 -3.12 -1.31
CA PHE A 167 -7.81 -1.94 -0.93
C PHE A 167 -7.89 -0.94 -2.08
N LEU A 168 -6.78 -0.64 -2.76
CA LEU A 168 -6.74 0.23 -3.92
C LEU A 168 -7.62 -0.33 -5.06
N ALA A 169 -7.51 -1.63 -5.36
CA ALA A 169 -8.36 -2.28 -6.36
C ALA A 169 -9.85 -2.16 -6.01
N HIS A 170 -10.21 -2.34 -4.75
CA HIS A 170 -11.58 -2.16 -4.26
C HIS A 170 -12.05 -0.71 -4.41
N LYS A 171 -11.26 0.27 -4.00
CA LYS A 171 -11.57 1.70 -4.10
C LYS A 171 -11.73 2.19 -5.55
N THR A 172 -11.05 1.53 -6.48
CA THR A 172 -11.05 1.89 -7.91
C THR A 172 -11.90 0.95 -8.77
N GLU A 173 -12.74 0.14 -8.13
CA GLU A 173 -13.68 -0.78 -8.79
C GLU A 173 -12.98 -1.80 -9.74
N ASN A 174 -11.79 -2.27 -9.33
CA ASN A 174 -11.04 -3.31 -10.04
C ASN A 174 -11.01 -4.65 -9.30
N ASP A 175 -11.95 -4.86 -8.36
CA ASP A 175 -12.07 -6.03 -7.47
C ASP A 175 -13.14 -7.05 -7.91
N GLN A 176 -13.77 -6.86 -9.08
CA GLN A 176 -14.86 -7.73 -9.57
C GLN A 176 -14.44 -9.20 -9.63
N ASN A 177 -13.16 -9.45 -9.93
CA ASN A 177 -12.61 -10.80 -10.09
C ASN A 177 -11.95 -11.36 -8.81
N PHE A 178 -12.12 -10.70 -7.65
CA PHE A 178 -11.65 -11.27 -6.39
C PHE A 178 -12.40 -12.55 -6.08
N GLY A 179 -11.66 -13.61 -5.78
CA GLY A 179 -12.22 -14.86 -5.26
C GLY A 179 -12.74 -14.72 -3.82
N PRO A 180 -13.41 -15.73 -3.28
CA PRO A 180 -13.98 -15.68 -1.94
C PRO A 180 -12.91 -15.48 -0.85
N HIS A 181 -11.78 -16.17 -0.94
CA HIS A 181 -10.69 -16.05 0.05
C HIS A 181 -10.08 -14.65 0.05
N THR A 182 -9.85 -14.06 -1.12
CA THR A 182 -9.33 -12.69 -1.27
C THR A 182 -10.30 -11.66 -0.70
N ARG A 183 -11.62 -11.82 -0.94
CA ARG A 183 -12.63 -10.92 -0.37
C ARG A 183 -12.70 -10.99 1.15
N ASP A 184 -12.69 -12.19 1.71
CA ASP A 184 -12.76 -12.39 3.16
C ASP A 184 -11.45 -11.93 3.84
N TYR A 185 -10.32 -12.15 3.18
CA TYR A 185 -9.04 -11.62 3.61
C TYR A 185 -9.04 -10.08 3.66
N LEU A 186 -9.46 -9.40 2.59
CA LEU A 186 -9.55 -7.94 2.57
C LEU A 186 -10.45 -7.42 3.69
N LYS A 187 -11.63 -8.04 3.93
CA LYS A 187 -12.51 -7.69 5.06
C LYS A 187 -11.80 -7.85 6.40
N ARG A 188 -11.07 -8.96 6.60
CA ARG A 188 -10.30 -9.22 7.83
C ARG A 188 -9.23 -8.15 8.03
N LEU A 189 -8.51 -7.77 7.00
CA LEU A 189 -7.50 -6.72 7.05
C LEU A 189 -8.11 -5.36 7.39
N MET A 190 -9.21 -4.98 6.74
CA MET A 190 -9.90 -3.72 6.98
C MET A 190 -10.58 -3.64 8.37
N ALA A 191 -10.83 -4.79 9.01
CA ALA A 191 -11.38 -4.85 10.36
C ALA A 191 -10.33 -4.63 11.45
N ARG A 192 -9.03 -4.64 11.14
CA ARG A 192 -7.95 -4.41 12.11
C ARG A 192 -7.99 -2.99 12.65
N GLU A 193 -7.69 -2.84 13.93
CA GLU A 193 -7.70 -1.52 14.58
C GLU A 193 -6.64 -0.58 13.99
N GLY A 194 -5.43 -1.07 13.65
CA GLY A 194 -4.42 -0.26 13.00
C GLY A 194 -4.85 0.25 11.62
N PHE A 195 -5.57 -0.58 10.83
CA PHE A 195 -6.14 -0.10 9.56
C PHE A 195 -7.21 0.97 9.78
N LYS A 196 -8.15 0.75 10.70
CA LYS A 196 -9.20 1.73 11.01
C LYS A 196 -8.61 3.05 11.51
N SER A 197 -7.59 2.98 12.38
CA SER A 197 -6.89 4.15 12.88
C SER A 197 -6.25 4.92 11.71
N ALA A 198 -5.51 4.24 10.83
CA ALA A 198 -4.92 4.85 9.64
C ALA A 198 -5.98 5.52 8.73
N MET A 199 -7.13 4.89 8.54
CA MET A 199 -8.23 5.49 7.75
C MET A 199 -8.82 6.73 8.43
N ASN A 200 -8.94 6.73 9.75
CA ASN A 200 -9.42 7.88 10.52
C ASN A 200 -8.47 9.08 10.40
N GLN A 201 -7.15 8.86 10.38
CA GLN A 201 -6.15 9.93 10.24
C GLN A 201 -6.24 10.70 8.90
N GLN A 202 -6.85 10.11 7.88
CA GLN A 202 -7.04 10.73 6.57
C GLN A 202 -8.50 11.13 6.27
N ALA A 203 -9.43 10.98 7.21
CA ALA A 203 -10.86 11.10 6.96
C ALA A 203 -11.28 12.47 6.41
N ASP A 204 -10.62 13.54 6.87
CA ASP A 204 -10.92 14.93 6.50
C ASP A 204 -10.28 15.35 5.17
N LEU A 205 -9.43 14.52 4.56
CA LEU A 205 -8.82 14.80 3.26
C LEU A 205 -9.78 14.51 2.12
N ALA A 206 -9.69 15.30 1.04
CA ALA A 206 -10.41 15.02 -0.19
C ALA A 206 -10.01 13.64 -0.77
N PRO A 207 -10.96 12.83 -1.27
CA PRO A 207 -10.63 11.56 -1.93
C PRO A 207 -9.83 11.81 -3.22
N ILE A 208 -8.92 10.86 -3.56
CA ILE A 208 -8.15 10.94 -4.82
C ILE A 208 -8.85 10.22 -5.98
N PHE A 209 -9.83 9.37 -5.70
CA PHE A 209 -10.57 8.58 -6.71
C PHE A 209 -12.06 8.84 -6.64
#